data_fa4384361f7fb36f69e5fe1faafba800
#
_entry.id   fa4384361f7fb36f69e5fe1faafba800
#
_cell.length_a   1.000
_cell.length_b   1.000
_cell.length_c   1.000
_cell.angle_alpha   90.00
_cell.angle_beta   90.00
_cell.angle_gamma   90.00
#
_symmetry.space_group_name_H-M   'P 1'
#
loop_
_entity.id
_entity.type
_entity.pdbx_description
1 polymer ?
#
loop_
_entity_poly.entity_id
_entity_poly.type
_entity_poly.pdbx_seq_one_letter_code
_entity_poly.pdbx_strand_id
1 'polypeptide(L)'
;TSSGMKLLPYAENVCKEYEKLQTEVDELQGLKSGLIRIGTFSSVATHWLPNIIREFQKDYPEIDYEMLLGDYTEIEEWILEGRVDCGFLRLPTHAELDTVFLEQDRLLVVLPEGHPLAEYRKIPVSALCEEPFMLLEKGAKAEVSEIFERSHLTPKVHFTTWDDYAIMAMVEGGLGISVLPELILKRIPYRIVARELEIPAYRNIGLAMRSRKTAQPAVQRFLEYLQYRQVEKTEKINYNL
;
A
#
# COMPACT_ATOMS: atom_id res chain seq x y z
N THR A 1 8.39 13.27 -32.30
CA THR A 1 8.95 13.40 -33.66
C THR A 1 9.74 12.15 -34.01
N SER A 2 9.79 11.78 -35.28
CA SER A 2 10.58 10.64 -35.78
C SER A 2 12.07 10.71 -35.36
N SER A 3 12.64 11.90 -35.32
CA SER A 3 14.00 12.14 -34.84
C SER A 3 14.15 11.92 -33.36
N GLY A 4 13.16 12.31 -32.54
CA GLY A 4 13.14 12.06 -31.08
C GLY A 4 13.11 10.58 -30.76
N MET A 5 12.30 9.80 -31.46
CA MET A 5 12.24 8.33 -31.31
C MET A 5 13.58 7.65 -31.64
N LYS A 6 14.33 8.16 -32.58
CA LYS A 6 15.67 7.63 -32.91
C LYS A 6 16.72 7.95 -31.84
N LEU A 7 16.57 9.07 -31.12
CA LEU A 7 17.49 9.50 -30.08
C LEU A 7 17.15 8.89 -28.71
N LEU A 8 15.90 8.45 -28.48
CA LEU A 8 15.44 7.93 -27.24
C LEU A 8 16.31 6.77 -26.67
N PRO A 9 16.68 5.73 -27.46
CA PRO A 9 17.54 4.66 -26.95
C PRO A 9 18.94 5.13 -26.51
N TYR A 10 19.47 6.17 -27.12
CA TYR A 10 20.76 6.75 -26.73
C TYR A 10 20.63 7.53 -25.40
N ALA A 11 19.54 8.30 -25.25
CA ALA A 11 19.26 9.01 -24.01
C ALA A 11 19.06 8.02 -22.85
N GLU A 12 18.31 6.96 -23.07
CA GLU A 12 18.13 5.87 -22.08
C GLU A 12 19.46 5.21 -21.69
N ASN A 13 20.36 4.98 -22.63
CA ASN A 13 21.67 4.42 -22.35
C ASN A 13 22.55 5.39 -21.52
N VAL A 14 22.50 6.69 -21.82
CA VAL A 14 23.22 7.70 -21.03
C VAL A 14 22.70 7.72 -19.59
N CYS A 15 21.39 7.69 -19.41
CA CYS A 15 20.79 7.62 -18.06
C CYS A 15 21.23 6.35 -17.32
N LYS A 16 21.23 5.19 -17.98
CA LYS A 16 21.69 3.92 -17.39
C LYS A 16 23.16 3.94 -16.96
N GLU A 17 24.03 4.51 -17.79
CA GLU A 17 25.46 4.61 -17.46
C GLU A 17 25.71 5.64 -16.35
N TYR A 18 24.92 6.71 -16.29
CA TYR A 18 24.95 7.67 -15.19
C TYR A 18 24.50 7.02 -13.87
N GLU A 19 23.41 6.26 -13.88
CA GLU A 19 22.95 5.49 -12.72
C GLU A 19 24.01 4.50 -12.20
N LYS A 20 24.69 3.79 -13.10
CA LYS A 20 25.80 2.90 -12.74
C LYS A 20 26.97 3.64 -12.10
N LEU A 21 27.36 4.78 -12.69
CA LEU A 21 28.42 5.61 -12.12
C LEU A 21 28.05 6.08 -10.71
N GLN A 22 26.81 6.48 -10.49
CA GLN A 22 26.32 6.90 -9.19
C GLN A 22 26.35 5.74 -8.18
N THR A 23 25.96 4.54 -8.60
CA THR A 23 26.06 3.30 -7.83
C THR A 23 27.48 3.03 -7.34
N GLU A 24 28.46 3.09 -8.25
CA GLU A 24 29.87 2.89 -7.93
C GLU A 24 30.40 3.96 -6.96
N VAL A 25 29.99 5.21 -7.13
CA VAL A 25 30.36 6.31 -6.22
C VAL A 25 29.76 6.07 -4.83
N ASP A 26 28.49 5.67 -4.74
CA ASP A 26 27.78 5.40 -3.49
C ASP A 26 28.39 4.16 -2.77
N GLU A 27 28.78 3.12 -3.52
CA GLU A 27 29.51 1.97 -2.96
C GLU A 27 30.88 2.37 -2.40
N LEU A 28 31.62 3.19 -3.13
CA LEU A 28 32.94 3.69 -2.70
C LEU A 28 32.83 4.60 -1.46
N GLN A 29 31.73 5.33 -1.31
CA GLN A 29 31.45 6.21 -0.18
C GLN A 29 30.79 5.48 1.01
N GLY A 30 30.48 4.18 0.89
CA GLY A 30 29.87 3.37 1.94
C GLY A 30 28.43 3.77 2.26
N LEU A 31 27.63 4.20 1.24
CA LEU A 31 26.22 4.63 1.38
C LEU A 31 26.02 5.73 2.45
N LYS A 32 26.91 6.71 2.46
CA LYS A 32 26.88 7.77 3.47
C LYS A 32 25.73 8.78 3.27
N SER A 33 25.17 8.91 2.06
CA SER A 33 24.06 9.81 1.78
C SER A 33 23.28 9.31 0.56
N GLY A 34 22.04 9.74 0.42
CA GLY A 34 21.18 9.39 -0.72
C GLY A 34 19.73 9.75 -0.47
N LEU A 35 18.89 9.53 -1.48
CA LEU A 35 17.45 9.73 -1.43
C LEU A 35 16.74 8.47 -1.94
N ILE A 36 15.80 7.93 -1.17
CA ILE A 36 14.92 6.85 -1.59
C ILE A 36 13.52 7.42 -1.83
N ARG A 37 13.03 7.36 -3.07
CA ARG A 37 11.67 7.74 -3.44
C ARG A 37 10.76 6.52 -3.42
N ILE A 38 9.72 6.58 -2.59
CA ILE A 38 8.84 5.45 -2.30
C ILE A 38 7.41 5.80 -2.70
N GLY A 39 6.85 5.06 -3.66
CA GLY A 39 5.41 5.06 -3.90
C GLY A 39 4.69 4.21 -2.85
N THR A 40 3.59 4.69 -2.29
CA THR A 40 2.90 3.97 -1.22
C THR A 40 1.42 4.33 -1.14
N PHE A 41 0.67 3.59 -0.32
CA PHE A 41 -0.74 3.86 -0.01
C PHE A 41 -0.96 3.88 1.51
N SER A 42 -2.09 4.42 1.96
CA SER A 42 -2.35 4.81 3.35
C SER A 42 -1.95 3.77 4.39
N SER A 43 -2.39 2.52 4.25
CA SER A 43 -2.16 1.50 5.28
C SER A 43 -0.67 1.11 5.42
N VAL A 44 0.08 1.05 4.32
CA VAL A 44 1.53 0.78 4.36
C VAL A 44 2.29 1.99 4.88
N ALA A 45 1.93 3.20 4.42
CA ALA A 45 2.53 4.43 4.90
C ALA A 45 2.38 4.61 6.41
N THR A 46 1.23 4.18 6.96
CA THR A 46 0.91 4.34 8.38
C THR A 46 1.53 3.24 9.26
N HIS A 47 1.51 1.99 8.80
CA HIS A 47 1.80 0.85 9.68
C HIS A 47 3.13 0.15 9.42
N TRP A 48 3.66 0.20 8.20
CA TRP A 48 4.89 -0.50 7.83
C TRP A 48 6.09 0.44 7.69
N LEU A 49 5.95 1.48 6.87
CA LEU A 49 7.07 2.38 6.55
C LEU A 49 7.72 3.01 7.77
N PRO A 50 6.99 3.48 8.82
CA PRO A 50 7.64 4.06 9.99
C PRO A 50 8.57 3.08 10.72
N ASN A 51 8.22 1.80 10.75
CA ASN A 51 9.06 0.79 11.39
C ASN A 51 10.28 0.44 10.53
N ILE A 52 10.06 0.25 9.23
CA ILE A 52 11.13 -0.04 8.26
C ILE A 52 12.16 1.08 8.27
N ILE A 53 11.71 2.33 8.12
CA ILE A 53 12.56 3.51 8.07
C ILE A 53 13.33 3.68 9.38
N ARG A 54 12.66 3.52 10.53
CA ARG A 54 13.32 3.62 11.84
C ARG A 54 14.48 2.63 11.99
N GLU A 55 14.30 1.39 11.56
CA GLU A 55 15.37 0.38 11.63
C GLU A 55 16.47 0.67 10.61
N PHE A 56 16.11 1.08 9.40
CA PHE A 56 17.06 1.43 8.36
C PHE A 56 17.92 2.64 8.73
N GLN A 57 17.34 3.67 9.35
CA GLN A 57 18.07 4.87 9.78
C GLN A 57 19.12 4.63 10.87
N LYS A 58 19.05 3.51 11.61
CA LYS A 58 20.09 3.16 12.57
C LYS A 58 21.44 2.89 11.90
N ASP A 59 21.41 2.28 10.72
CA ASP A 59 22.59 1.88 9.97
C ASP A 59 22.94 2.89 8.86
N TYR A 60 21.93 3.63 8.35
CA TYR A 60 22.05 4.59 7.26
C TYR A 60 21.40 5.94 7.61
N PRO A 61 21.96 6.69 8.59
CA PRO A 61 21.33 7.90 9.13
C PRO A 61 21.26 9.08 8.15
N GLU A 62 22.12 9.10 7.13
CA GLU A 62 22.20 10.18 6.14
C GLU A 62 21.39 9.90 4.86
N ILE A 63 20.54 8.86 4.87
CA ILE A 63 19.63 8.57 3.75
C ILE A 63 18.30 9.29 4.00
N ASP A 64 17.91 10.11 3.04
CA ASP A 64 16.63 10.80 3.01
C ASP A 64 15.54 10.00 2.31
N TYR A 65 14.28 10.38 2.54
CA TYR A 65 13.12 9.70 1.98
C TYR A 65 12.13 10.71 1.39
N GLU A 66 11.60 10.36 0.23
CA GLU A 66 10.43 11.02 -0.35
C GLU A 66 9.32 9.99 -0.51
N MET A 67 8.14 10.26 0.07
CA MET A 67 6.99 9.35 -0.02
C MET A 67 5.89 9.99 -0.86
N LEU A 68 5.46 9.29 -1.90
CA LEU A 68 4.33 9.67 -2.74
C LEU A 68 3.16 8.74 -2.45
N LEU A 69 2.02 9.32 -2.01
CA LEU A 69 0.79 8.56 -1.82
C LEU A 69 -0.03 8.53 -3.10
N GLY A 70 -0.43 7.32 -3.49
CA GLY A 70 -1.25 7.12 -4.68
C GLY A 70 -2.07 5.83 -4.62
N ASP A 71 -2.84 5.58 -5.67
CA ASP A 71 -3.41 4.26 -5.91
C ASP A 71 -2.40 3.32 -6.58
N TYR A 72 -2.77 2.05 -6.74
CA TYR A 72 -1.87 1.04 -7.29
C TYR A 72 -1.47 1.32 -8.74
N THR A 73 -2.37 1.91 -9.54
CA THR A 73 -2.09 2.27 -10.93
C THR A 73 -1.13 3.44 -11.00
N GLU A 74 -1.38 4.49 -10.21
CA GLU A 74 -0.49 5.65 -10.10
C GLU A 74 0.93 5.23 -9.65
N ILE A 75 1.01 4.36 -8.62
CA ILE A 75 2.30 3.88 -8.11
C ILE A 75 3.04 3.07 -9.17
N GLU A 76 2.34 2.21 -9.91
CA GLU A 76 2.92 1.44 -11.01
C GLU A 76 3.46 2.35 -12.11
N GLU A 77 2.69 3.38 -12.51
CA GLU A 77 3.12 4.39 -13.46
C GLU A 77 4.35 5.17 -12.96
N TRP A 78 4.36 5.59 -11.70
CA TRP A 78 5.51 6.31 -11.12
C TRP A 78 6.80 5.47 -11.10
N ILE A 79 6.68 4.15 -10.89
CA ILE A 79 7.83 3.24 -11.00
C ILE A 79 8.32 3.18 -12.44
N LEU A 80 7.41 3.04 -13.42
CA LEU A 80 7.76 2.97 -14.85
C LEU A 80 8.39 4.27 -15.36
N GLU A 81 7.89 5.41 -14.89
CA GLU A 81 8.42 6.73 -15.25
C GLU A 81 9.73 7.07 -14.51
N GLY A 82 10.09 6.31 -13.47
CA GLY A 82 11.25 6.60 -12.61
C GLY A 82 11.02 7.78 -11.67
N ARG A 83 9.77 8.14 -11.44
CA ARG A 83 9.38 9.15 -10.46
C ARG A 83 9.58 8.66 -9.03
N VAL A 84 9.44 7.34 -8.81
CA VAL A 84 9.81 6.65 -7.58
C VAL A 84 10.79 5.52 -7.89
N ASP A 85 11.65 5.20 -6.94
CA ASP A 85 12.65 4.15 -7.06
C ASP A 85 12.03 2.76 -6.82
N CYS A 86 11.07 2.69 -5.90
CA CYS A 86 10.27 1.51 -5.60
C CYS A 86 8.88 1.91 -5.11
N GLY A 87 7.94 0.97 -5.10
CA GLY A 87 6.59 1.25 -4.66
C GLY A 87 5.90 0.05 -4.04
N PHE A 88 5.15 0.28 -2.98
CA PHE A 88 4.24 -0.71 -2.42
C PHE A 88 2.94 -0.69 -3.21
N LEU A 89 2.45 -1.86 -3.59
CA LEU A 89 1.22 -1.99 -4.37
C LEU A 89 0.60 -3.37 -4.22
N ARG A 90 -0.58 -3.56 -4.83
CA ARG A 90 -1.25 -4.85 -4.90
C ARG A 90 -0.62 -5.73 -5.99
N LEU A 91 -0.35 -6.99 -5.65
CA LEU A 91 0.12 -7.99 -6.61
C LEU A 91 -1.04 -8.85 -7.15
N PRO A 92 -0.95 -9.33 -8.41
CA PRO A 92 0.12 -9.07 -9.38
C PRO A 92 0.03 -7.67 -9.99
N THR A 93 1.17 -7.15 -10.45
CA THR A 93 1.26 -5.91 -11.23
C THR A 93 0.80 -6.12 -12.67
N HIS A 94 0.44 -5.03 -13.38
CA HIS A 94 0.11 -5.08 -14.80
C HIS A 94 1.35 -5.03 -15.68
N ALA A 95 2.35 -4.24 -15.26
CA ALA A 95 3.61 -4.13 -15.96
C ALA A 95 4.61 -5.22 -15.52
N GLU A 96 5.60 -5.47 -16.36
CA GLU A 96 6.74 -6.31 -16.00
C GLU A 96 7.67 -5.53 -15.07
N LEU A 97 7.48 -5.76 -13.77
CA LEU A 97 8.28 -5.18 -12.69
C LEU A 97 8.89 -6.30 -11.85
N ASP A 98 10.07 -6.06 -11.32
CA ASP A 98 10.61 -6.92 -10.28
C ASP A 98 9.81 -6.71 -8.99
N THR A 99 9.24 -7.77 -8.45
CA THR A 99 8.35 -7.71 -7.29
C THR A 99 8.84 -8.57 -6.14
N VAL A 100 8.56 -8.13 -4.92
CA VAL A 100 8.77 -8.89 -3.68
C VAL A 100 7.44 -9.00 -2.97
N PHE A 101 6.89 -10.21 -2.85
CA PHE A 101 5.69 -10.45 -2.04
C PHE A 101 5.99 -10.22 -0.56
N LEU A 102 5.13 -9.52 0.14
CA LEU A 102 5.30 -9.17 1.55
C LEU A 102 4.26 -9.79 2.46
N GLU A 103 2.98 -9.63 2.15
CA GLU A 103 1.89 -10.09 3.02
C GLU A 103 0.58 -10.23 2.25
N GLN A 104 -0.27 -11.15 2.71
CA GLN A 104 -1.66 -11.21 2.33
C GLN A 104 -2.49 -10.51 3.40
N ASP A 105 -3.16 -9.42 3.04
CA ASP A 105 -3.95 -8.58 3.93
C ASP A 105 -5.44 -8.87 3.73
N ARG A 106 -6.17 -9.14 4.83
CA ARG A 106 -7.59 -9.48 4.79
C ARG A 106 -8.44 -8.24 4.54
N LEU A 107 -9.58 -8.43 3.89
CA LEU A 107 -10.62 -7.42 3.77
C LEU A 107 -11.73 -7.75 4.78
N LEU A 108 -12.05 -6.81 5.65
CA LEU A 108 -12.99 -6.96 6.74
C LEU A 108 -14.16 -5.98 6.59
N VAL A 109 -15.36 -6.43 6.90
CA VAL A 109 -16.52 -5.56 7.03
C VAL A 109 -16.35 -4.67 8.25
N VAL A 110 -16.56 -3.37 8.09
CA VAL A 110 -16.55 -2.39 9.17
C VAL A 110 -17.95 -1.84 9.42
N LEU A 111 -18.35 -1.86 10.69
CA LEU A 111 -19.69 -1.59 11.16
C LEU A 111 -19.65 -0.59 12.32
N PRO A 112 -20.69 0.25 12.52
CA PRO A 112 -20.83 1.00 13.76
C PRO A 112 -21.00 0.06 14.95
N GLU A 113 -20.66 0.53 16.15
CA GLU A 113 -20.95 -0.22 17.39
C GLU A 113 -22.46 -0.49 17.53
N GLY A 114 -22.79 -1.73 17.92
CA GLY A 114 -24.18 -2.15 18.10
C GLY A 114 -24.96 -2.45 16.82
N HIS A 115 -24.31 -2.43 15.66
CA HIS A 115 -24.95 -2.80 14.39
C HIS A 115 -25.41 -4.27 14.41
N PRO A 116 -26.62 -4.63 13.94
CA PRO A 116 -27.11 -6.02 13.98
C PRO A 116 -26.19 -7.02 13.27
N LEU A 117 -25.55 -6.62 12.18
CA LEU A 117 -24.59 -7.49 11.48
C LEU A 117 -23.33 -7.81 12.30
N ALA A 118 -23.06 -7.07 13.38
CA ALA A 118 -21.94 -7.38 14.26
C ALA A 118 -22.13 -8.66 15.09
N GLU A 119 -23.35 -9.19 15.19
CA GLU A 119 -23.65 -10.47 15.83
C GLU A 119 -23.25 -11.67 14.97
N TYR A 120 -23.09 -11.48 13.67
CA TYR A 120 -22.61 -12.52 12.78
C TYR A 120 -21.13 -12.79 13.03
N ARG A 121 -20.77 -14.06 13.11
CA ARG A 121 -19.35 -14.45 13.14
C ARG A 121 -18.67 -14.16 11.79
N LYS A 122 -19.40 -14.41 10.69
CA LYS A 122 -18.99 -14.08 9.33
C LYS A 122 -20.19 -13.50 8.60
N ILE A 123 -20.01 -12.39 7.92
CA ILE A 123 -21.10 -11.66 7.28
C ILE A 123 -21.26 -12.15 5.83
N PRO A 124 -22.47 -12.57 5.41
CA PRO A 124 -22.76 -12.84 4.01
C PRO A 124 -22.62 -11.58 3.17
N VAL A 125 -22.03 -11.70 1.97
CA VAL A 125 -21.90 -10.53 1.06
C VAL A 125 -23.26 -9.95 0.69
N SER A 126 -24.30 -10.81 0.59
CA SER A 126 -25.67 -10.39 0.31
C SER A 126 -26.25 -9.46 1.39
N ALA A 127 -25.89 -9.68 2.66
CA ALA A 127 -26.34 -8.81 3.74
C ALA A 127 -25.81 -7.38 3.64
N LEU A 128 -24.63 -7.19 3.01
CA LEU A 128 -24.08 -5.85 2.76
C LEU A 128 -24.90 -5.06 1.74
N CYS A 129 -25.63 -5.74 0.86
CA CYS A 129 -26.46 -5.10 -0.16
C CYS A 129 -27.77 -4.50 0.41
N GLU A 130 -28.16 -4.90 1.64
CA GLU A 130 -29.36 -4.37 2.29
C GLU A 130 -29.09 -3.07 3.06
N GLU A 131 -27.82 -2.78 3.34
CA GLU A 131 -27.36 -1.64 4.12
C GLU A 131 -26.87 -0.48 3.24
N PRO A 132 -26.91 0.78 3.73
CA PRO A 132 -26.21 1.89 3.11
C PRO A 132 -24.71 1.57 3.05
N PHE A 133 -24.15 1.43 1.86
CA PHE A 133 -22.77 1.02 1.67
C PHE A 133 -21.87 2.20 1.29
N MET A 134 -20.71 2.28 1.92
CA MET A 134 -19.66 3.23 1.57
C MET A 134 -18.54 2.48 0.85
N LEU A 135 -18.28 2.88 -0.39
CA LEU A 135 -17.31 2.23 -1.24
C LEU A 135 -15.96 2.92 -1.11
N LEU A 136 -14.97 2.17 -0.61
CA LEU A 136 -13.57 2.58 -0.72
C LEU A 136 -13.06 2.20 -2.10
N GLU A 137 -12.92 3.18 -2.97
CA GLU A 137 -12.48 2.95 -4.33
C GLU A 137 -11.61 4.09 -4.83
N LYS A 138 -10.43 3.73 -5.33
CA LYS A 138 -9.56 4.61 -6.10
C LYS A 138 -8.95 3.79 -7.24
N GLY A 139 -9.12 4.31 -8.47
CA GLY A 139 -8.58 3.65 -9.67
C GLY A 139 -9.48 2.52 -10.22
N ALA A 140 -8.98 1.84 -11.25
CA ALA A 140 -9.75 0.92 -12.09
C ALA A 140 -9.95 -0.49 -11.50
N LYS A 141 -9.34 -0.82 -10.36
CA LYS A 141 -9.38 -2.17 -9.75
C LYS A 141 -9.45 -2.11 -8.23
N ALA A 142 -10.61 -1.74 -7.74
CA ALA A 142 -10.86 -1.75 -6.31
C ALA A 142 -11.19 -3.16 -5.81
N GLU A 143 -10.49 -3.61 -4.80
CA GLU A 143 -10.68 -4.94 -4.18
C GLU A 143 -12.11 -5.15 -3.69
N VAL A 144 -12.75 -4.09 -3.22
CA VAL A 144 -14.12 -4.15 -2.68
C VAL A 144 -15.13 -4.39 -3.78
N SER A 145 -15.01 -3.71 -4.93
CA SER A 145 -15.87 -3.94 -6.09
C SER A 145 -15.73 -5.37 -6.61
N GLU A 146 -14.51 -5.93 -6.64
CA GLU A 146 -14.28 -7.33 -7.04
C GLU A 146 -15.04 -8.34 -6.15
N ILE A 147 -15.25 -8.06 -4.85
CA ILE A 147 -16.01 -8.94 -3.93
C ILE A 147 -17.45 -9.06 -4.42
N PHE A 148 -18.07 -7.93 -4.74
CA PHE A 148 -19.45 -7.89 -5.21
C PHE A 148 -19.60 -8.49 -6.61
N GLU A 149 -18.69 -8.19 -7.52
CA GLU A 149 -18.68 -8.76 -8.88
C GLU A 149 -18.60 -10.29 -8.85
N ARG A 150 -17.68 -10.86 -8.06
CA ARG A 150 -17.53 -12.32 -7.90
C ARG A 150 -18.77 -12.98 -7.30
N SER A 151 -19.50 -12.24 -6.47
CA SER A 151 -20.73 -12.72 -5.84
C SER A 151 -21.98 -12.46 -6.70
N HIS A 152 -21.85 -11.81 -7.85
CA HIS A 152 -22.96 -11.34 -8.71
C HIS A 152 -23.96 -10.48 -7.95
N LEU A 153 -23.48 -9.62 -7.05
CA LEU A 153 -24.27 -8.74 -6.20
C LEU A 153 -23.93 -7.28 -6.49
N THR A 154 -24.86 -6.38 -6.15
CA THR A 154 -24.69 -4.93 -6.30
C THR A 154 -25.06 -4.24 -4.99
N PRO A 155 -24.10 -3.58 -4.30
CA PRO A 155 -24.38 -2.87 -3.06
C PRO A 155 -25.14 -1.57 -3.30
N LYS A 156 -25.86 -1.09 -2.29
CA LYS A 156 -26.50 0.24 -2.29
C LYS A 156 -25.46 1.30 -1.95
N VAL A 157 -24.64 1.70 -2.91
CA VAL A 157 -23.57 2.67 -2.69
C VAL A 157 -24.16 4.06 -2.47
N HIS A 158 -23.96 4.61 -1.28
CA HIS A 158 -24.36 5.97 -0.90
C HIS A 158 -23.19 6.95 -0.99
N PHE A 159 -21.97 6.50 -0.72
CA PHE A 159 -20.76 7.31 -0.77
C PHE A 159 -19.63 6.51 -1.43
N THR A 160 -18.81 7.21 -2.20
CA THR A 160 -17.55 6.68 -2.74
C THR A 160 -16.43 7.64 -2.34
N THR A 161 -15.39 7.13 -1.76
CA THR A 161 -14.17 7.87 -1.41
C THR A 161 -12.96 6.95 -1.47
N TRP A 162 -11.78 7.54 -1.56
CA TRP A 162 -10.49 6.83 -1.50
C TRP A 162 -9.76 7.03 -0.16
N ASP A 163 -10.40 7.68 0.82
CA ASP A 163 -9.84 7.95 2.13
C ASP A 163 -10.41 6.95 3.17
N ASP A 164 -9.55 6.03 3.59
CA ASP A 164 -9.87 5.02 4.61
C ASP A 164 -10.36 5.65 5.92
N TYR A 165 -9.74 6.76 6.35
CA TYR A 165 -10.08 7.42 7.60
C TYR A 165 -11.43 8.13 7.53
N ALA A 166 -11.75 8.73 6.37
CA ALA A 166 -13.08 9.31 6.14
C ALA A 166 -14.17 8.24 6.21
N ILE A 167 -13.93 7.05 5.62
CA ILE A 167 -14.86 5.91 5.75
C ILE A 167 -15.04 5.52 7.21
N MET A 168 -13.95 5.34 7.96
CA MET A 168 -14.05 4.94 9.38
C MET A 168 -14.82 5.95 10.23
N ALA A 169 -14.59 7.25 10.01
CA ALA A 169 -15.33 8.31 10.69
C ALA A 169 -16.83 8.30 10.35
N MET A 170 -17.19 8.07 9.09
CA MET A 170 -18.58 7.98 8.65
C MET A 170 -19.26 6.71 9.17
N VAL A 171 -18.54 5.56 9.24
CA VAL A 171 -19.05 4.33 9.87
C VAL A 171 -19.32 4.57 11.34
N GLU A 172 -18.39 5.17 12.09
CA GLU A 172 -18.61 5.53 13.50
C GLU A 172 -19.83 6.43 13.67
N GLY A 173 -20.03 7.37 12.74
CA GLY A 173 -21.21 8.25 12.70
C GLY A 173 -22.53 7.58 12.30
N GLY A 174 -22.54 6.28 12.00
CA GLY A 174 -23.74 5.52 11.63
C GLY A 174 -24.28 5.84 10.23
N LEU A 175 -23.47 6.40 9.33
CA LEU A 175 -23.89 6.76 7.97
C LEU A 175 -23.98 5.56 7.03
N GLY A 176 -23.47 4.41 7.43
CA GLY A 176 -23.47 3.18 6.67
C GLY A 176 -22.37 2.22 7.11
N ILE A 177 -22.15 1.22 6.28
CA ILE A 177 -21.12 0.20 6.48
C ILE A 177 -20.13 0.21 5.32
N SER A 178 -18.96 -0.44 5.51
CA SER A 178 -17.97 -0.58 4.44
C SER A 178 -17.17 -1.88 4.55
N VAL A 179 -16.25 -2.08 3.62
CA VAL A 179 -15.22 -3.13 3.68
C VAL A 179 -13.86 -2.45 3.58
N LEU A 180 -13.00 -2.69 4.56
CA LEU A 180 -11.66 -2.10 4.64
C LEU A 180 -10.59 -3.17 4.83
N PRO A 181 -9.35 -2.90 4.39
CA PRO A 181 -8.22 -3.79 4.67
C PRO A 181 -7.89 -3.86 6.17
N GLU A 182 -7.56 -5.05 6.66
CA GLU A 182 -7.22 -5.25 8.06
C GLU A 182 -6.00 -4.42 8.49
N LEU A 183 -5.04 -4.23 7.58
CA LEU A 183 -3.83 -3.48 7.89
C LEU A 183 -4.14 -2.05 8.38
N ILE A 184 -5.10 -1.34 7.75
CA ILE A 184 -5.46 0.02 8.16
C ILE A 184 -6.20 0.04 9.51
N LEU A 185 -6.83 -1.07 9.89
CA LEU A 185 -7.61 -1.20 11.12
C LEU A 185 -6.76 -1.49 12.38
N LYS A 186 -5.45 -1.68 12.26
CA LYS A 186 -4.58 -2.10 13.38
C LYS A 186 -4.48 -1.09 14.52
N ARG A 187 -4.58 0.22 14.24
CA ARG A 187 -4.46 1.31 15.23
C ARG A 187 -5.39 2.46 14.84
N ILE A 188 -6.65 2.31 15.15
CA ILE A 188 -7.66 3.30 14.79
C ILE A 188 -8.25 3.96 16.04
N PRO A 189 -8.53 5.28 16.00
CA PRO A 189 -9.18 5.99 17.10
C PRO A 189 -10.71 5.90 17.04
N TYR A 190 -11.29 5.16 16.09
CA TYR A 190 -12.72 5.09 15.82
C TYR A 190 -13.37 3.91 16.55
N ARG A 191 -14.58 4.14 17.08
CA ARG A 191 -15.42 3.10 17.69
C ARG A 191 -16.22 2.38 16.61
N ILE A 192 -15.58 1.45 15.96
CA ILE A 192 -16.14 0.62 14.90
C ILE A 192 -15.83 -0.85 15.18
N VAL A 193 -16.66 -1.73 14.61
CA VAL A 193 -16.51 -3.19 14.77
C VAL A 193 -16.10 -3.77 13.43
N ALA A 194 -15.05 -4.59 13.42
CA ALA A 194 -14.63 -5.33 12.24
C ALA A 194 -15.09 -6.79 12.30
N ARG A 195 -15.56 -7.34 11.17
CA ARG A 195 -16.00 -8.74 11.02
C ARG A 195 -15.51 -9.33 9.72
N GLU A 196 -15.30 -10.65 9.72
CA GLU A 196 -14.94 -11.38 8.50
C GLU A 196 -16.14 -11.51 7.56
N LEU A 197 -15.86 -11.53 6.26
CA LEU A 197 -16.81 -11.95 5.25
C LEU A 197 -17.00 -13.49 5.30
N GLU A 198 -18.18 -13.98 4.92
CA GLU A 198 -18.46 -15.40 4.76
C GLU A 198 -17.53 -16.02 3.74
N ILE A 199 -17.32 -15.36 2.61
CA ILE A 199 -16.32 -15.68 1.60
C ILE A 199 -15.11 -14.78 1.87
N PRO A 200 -13.99 -15.32 2.39
CA PRO A 200 -12.82 -14.51 2.72
C PRO A 200 -12.27 -13.78 1.50
N ALA A 201 -11.99 -12.50 1.66
CA ALA A 201 -11.39 -11.66 0.64
C ALA A 201 -10.04 -11.11 1.12
N TYR A 202 -9.10 -10.99 0.19
CA TYR A 202 -7.72 -10.63 0.49
C TYR A 202 -7.14 -9.74 -0.62
N ARG A 203 -6.17 -8.94 -0.25
CA ARG A 203 -5.23 -8.34 -1.19
C ARG A 203 -3.80 -8.83 -0.89
N ASN A 204 -3.02 -9.05 -1.93
CA ASN A 204 -1.62 -9.38 -1.78
C ASN A 204 -0.80 -8.09 -1.89
N ILE A 205 -0.08 -7.73 -0.84
CA ILE A 205 0.79 -6.55 -0.83
C ILE A 205 2.21 -6.98 -1.16
N GLY A 206 2.83 -6.25 -2.06
CA GLY A 206 4.24 -6.40 -2.42
C GLY A 206 4.93 -5.07 -2.58
N LEU A 207 6.25 -5.12 -2.67
CA LEU A 207 7.07 -4.03 -3.17
C LEU A 207 7.44 -4.32 -4.61
N ALA A 208 7.35 -3.32 -5.48
CA ALA A 208 7.74 -3.40 -6.87
C ALA A 208 8.78 -2.35 -7.22
N MET A 209 9.60 -2.63 -8.23
CA MET A 209 10.59 -1.73 -8.82
C MET A 209 10.85 -2.12 -10.26
N ARG A 210 11.45 -1.23 -11.07
CA ARG A 210 11.76 -1.56 -12.47
C ARG A 210 12.70 -2.77 -12.60
N SER A 211 13.79 -2.76 -11.85
CA SER A 211 14.73 -3.86 -11.83
C SER A 211 15.55 -3.84 -10.53
N ARG A 212 15.56 -4.95 -9.83
CA ARG A 212 16.37 -5.13 -8.62
C ARG A 212 17.86 -5.05 -8.91
N LYS A 213 18.27 -5.48 -10.10
CA LYS A 213 19.70 -5.51 -10.50
C LYS A 213 20.27 -4.12 -10.74
N THR A 214 19.44 -3.19 -11.20
CA THR A 214 19.86 -1.83 -11.54
C THR A 214 19.34 -0.79 -10.55
N ALA A 215 18.64 -1.22 -9.48
CA ALA A 215 18.21 -0.33 -8.42
C ALA A 215 19.43 0.28 -7.70
N GLN A 216 19.29 1.53 -7.28
CA GLN A 216 20.32 2.23 -6.51
C GLN A 216 20.71 1.44 -5.25
N PRO A 217 21.96 1.48 -4.79
CA PRO A 217 22.43 0.73 -3.62
C PRO A 217 21.58 0.98 -2.37
N ALA A 218 21.14 2.21 -2.12
CA ALA A 218 20.27 2.55 -1.02
C ALA A 218 18.94 1.77 -1.08
N VAL A 219 18.34 1.65 -2.27
CA VAL A 219 17.10 0.88 -2.49
C VAL A 219 17.36 -0.61 -2.27
N GLN A 220 18.47 -1.14 -2.80
CA GLN A 220 18.83 -2.55 -2.62
C GLN A 220 18.98 -2.89 -1.13
N ARG A 221 19.65 -2.04 -0.35
CA ARG A 221 19.76 -2.18 1.10
C ARG A 221 18.42 -2.05 1.81
N PHE A 222 17.57 -1.10 1.38
CA PHE A 222 16.24 -0.92 1.93
C PHE A 222 15.38 -2.18 1.84
N LEU A 223 15.54 -2.99 0.77
CA LEU A 223 14.82 -4.27 0.63
C LEU A 223 15.13 -5.25 1.77
N GLU A 224 16.32 -5.23 2.35
CA GLU A 224 16.72 -6.10 3.45
C GLU A 224 15.97 -5.77 4.73
N TYR A 225 15.46 -4.52 4.86
CA TYR A 225 14.75 -4.01 6.02
C TYR A 225 13.22 -4.19 5.95
N LEU A 226 12.69 -4.68 4.83
CA LEU A 226 11.26 -4.97 4.69
C LEU A 226 10.73 -5.99 5.74
N GLN A 227 11.61 -6.80 6.31
CA GLN A 227 11.27 -7.71 7.40
C GLN A 227 10.82 -6.97 8.68
N TYR A 228 11.25 -5.74 8.90
CA TYR A 228 10.89 -4.92 10.07
C TYR A 228 9.54 -4.21 9.92
N ARG A 229 8.76 -4.50 8.88
CA ARG A 229 7.43 -3.91 8.66
C ARG A 229 6.45 -4.20 9.79
N GLN A 230 6.62 -5.31 10.50
CA GLN A 230 5.82 -5.65 11.67
C GLN A 230 6.60 -5.34 12.93
N VAL A 231 5.96 -4.68 13.89
CA VAL A 231 6.51 -4.58 15.24
C VAL A 231 6.44 -5.96 15.86
N GLU A 232 7.57 -6.52 16.28
CA GLU A 232 7.55 -7.69 17.16
C GLU A 232 6.63 -7.38 18.36
N LYS A 233 5.79 -8.35 18.75
CA LYS A 233 4.81 -8.22 19.85
C LYS A 233 5.49 -8.12 21.24
N THR A 234 6.52 -7.31 21.38
CA THR A 234 7.28 -7.16 22.62
C THR A 234 7.32 -5.70 23.05
N GLU A 235 6.14 -5.09 23.20
CA GLU A 235 5.93 -4.02 24.18
C GLU A 235 4.44 -3.69 24.21
N LYS A 236 3.76 -4.17 25.25
CA LYS A 236 2.49 -3.57 25.68
C LYS A 236 2.82 -2.14 26.10
N ILE A 237 2.68 -1.19 25.19
CA ILE A 237 2.69 0.21 25.56
C ILE A 237 1.39 0.43 26.35
N ASN A 238 1.53 0.46 27.69
CA ASN A 238 0.46 0.90 28.59
C ASN A 238 0.24 2.39 28.33
N TYR A 239 -0.75 2.73 27.54
CA TYR A 239 -1.34 4.06 27.58
C TYR A 239 -2.24 4.12 28.81
N ASN A 240 -1.71 4.58 29.95
CA ASN A 240 -2.51 5.17 31.00
C ASN A 240 -2.91 6.58 30.53
N LEU A 241 -4.16 6.76 30.14
CA LEU A 241 -4.88 8.02 30.14
C LEU A 241 -6.02 7.92 31.14
#